data_69fc3b63e5b785b7041835406e797b61
#
_entry.id   69fc3b63e5b785b7041835406e797b61
#
_cell.length_a   1.000
_cell.length_b   1.000
_cell.length_c   1.000
_cell.angle_alpha   90.00
_cell.angle_beta   90.00
_cell.angle_gamma   90.00
#
_symmetry.space_group_name_H-M   'P 1'
#
loop_
_entity.id
_entity.type
_entity.pdbx_description
1 polymer ?
#
loop_
_entity_poly.entity_id
_entity_poly.type
_entity_poly.pdbx_seq_one_letter_code
_entity_poly.pdbx_strand_id
1 'polypeptide(L)'
;FISKTTFDIENNSTAFDYDLDLDSSSIKIDNLNYDKPANKKSNLKISGIFDKNKLVVNNLNYSESKNNILIKNLHLNNKYQVNNFDQILVNTLKDNIIINNFNAKKNENKIFVSGNKFEATYFLKKLNKDNKRKTFSKEFSGNIDFKVKEIIINKESLFNFSGLGQIQEGKLHKLTAKANFSDNEILDISITPVSLNKKKLFIFSDRAKLFLEDYKFIKGFSGGKLEYTSNYDNKASKSNLKIYDFKVKNVPILAKILTLASLQGVADLLTGEGIRFNEFDMNFNTVGPKIE
;
A
#
# COMPACT_ATOMS: atom_id res chain seq x y z
N PHE A 1 4.77 -14.39 -32.06
CA PHE A 1 5.52 -13.13 -31.81
C PHE A 1 5.41 -12.24 -33.05
N ILE A 2 4.79 -11.07 -32.91
CA ILE A 2 4.75 -10.04 -33.96
C ILE A 2 5.45 -8.81 -33.35
N SER A 3 6.44 -8.27 -34.09
CA SER A 3 7.14 -7.06 -33.67
C SER A 3 7.25 -6.08 -34.81
N LYS A 4 7.01 -4.83 -34.57
CA LYS A 4 7.28 -3.71 -35.46
C LYS A 4 8.07 -2.65 -34.68
N THR A 5 9.23 -2.30 -35.22
CA THR A 5 10.05 -1.25 -34.67
C THR A 5 10.38 -0.26 -35.77
N THR A 6 10.18 1.01 -35.50
CA THR A 6 10.46 2.11 -36.44
C THR A 6 11.36 3.12 -35.76
N PHE A 7 12.50 3.43 -36.37
CA PHE A 7 13.44 4.42 -35.87
C PHE A 7 13.25 5.76 -36.59
N ASP A 8 13.05 6.80 -35.85
CA ASP A 8 12.98 8.18 -36.32
C ASP A 8 14.32 8.86 -36.09
N ILE A 9 15.04 9.12 -37.19
CA ILE A 9 16.39 9.67 -37.16
C ILE A 9 16.38 11.14 -36.73
N GLU A 10 15.38 11.90 -37.18
CA GLU A 10 15.29 13.33 -36.91
C GLU A 10 15.04 13.59 -35.42
N ASN A 11 14.12 12.84 -34.80
CA ASN A 11 13.77 12.95 -33.39
C ASN A 11 14.60 12.03 -32.49
N ASN A 12 15.46 11.18 -33.06
CA ASN A 12 16.25 10.17 -32.33
C ASN A 12 15.38 9.33 -31.37
N SER A 13 14.26 8.87 -31.85
CA SER A 13 13.27 8.11 -31.11
C SER A 13 12.96 6.79 -31.80
N THR A 14 12.52 5.81 -31.02
CA THR A 14 12.15 4.49 -31.49
C THR A 14 10.69 4.22 -31.12
N ALA A 15 9.82 4.10 -32.12
CA ALA A 15 8.47 3.59 -31.93
C ALA A 15 8.48 2.06 -31.97
N PHE A 16 7.73 1.43 -31.11
CA PHE A 16 7.59 -0.02 -31.03
C PHE A 16 6.12 -0.43 -30.89
N ASP A 17 5.83 -1.60 -31.48
CA ASP A 17 4.52 -2.27 -31.38
C ASP A 17 4.78 -3.77 -31.36
N TYR A 18 4.50 -4.40 -30.21
CA TYR A 18 4.78 -5.80 -29.95
C TYR A 18 3.53 -6.55 -29.54
N ASP A 19 3.34 -7.73 -30.11
CA ASP A 19 2.36 -8.73 -29.71
C ASP A 19 3.11 -10.00 -29.30
N LEU A 20 3.19 -10.24 -28.00
CA LEU A 20 4.05 -11.24 -27.38
C LEU A 20 3.21 -12.38 -26.81
N ASP A 21 3.43 -13.58 -27.31
CA ASP A 21 3.01 -14.81 -26.66
C ASP A 21 3.93 -15.05 -25.44
N LEU A 22 3.32 -15.13 -24.27
CA LEU A 22 4.04 -15.33 -23.01
C LEU A 22 3.68 -16.68 -22.36
N ASP A 23 3.16 -17.64 -23.14
CA ASP A 23 2.73 -18.94 -22.63
C ASP A 23 3.82 -19.65 -21.84
N SER A 24 5.05 -19.69 -22.40
CA SER A 24 6.22 -20.35 -21.79
C SER A 24 6.90 -19.53 -20.68
N SER A 25 6.46 -18.30 -20.44
CA SER A 25 7.10 -17.41 -19.48
C SER A 25 6.41 -17.45 -18.12
N SER A 26 7.16 -17.39 -17.02
CA SER A 26 6.62 -17.06 -15.70
C SER A 26 6.58 -15.53 -15.52
N ILE A 27 5.51 -15.02 -14.92
CA ILE A 27 5.34 -13.58 -14.68
C ILE A 27 4.97 -13.37 -13.22
N LYS A 28 5.73 -12.51 -12.55
CA LYS A 28 5.47 -12.13 -11.16
C LYS A 28 5.35 -10.62 -11.02
N ILE A 29 4.25 -10.16 -10.45
CA ILE A 29 4.00 -8.74 -10.15
C ILE A 29 3.72 -8.62 -8.65
N ASP A 30 4.78 -8.44 -7.86
CA ASP A 30 4.71 -8.44 -6.39
C ASP A 30 3.69 -7.43 -5.85
N ASN A 31 3.65 -6.21 -6.41
CA ASN A 31 2.74 -5.16 -5.96
C ASN A 31 1.25 -5.50 -6.15
N LEU A 32 0.93 -6.46 -6.98
CA LEU A 32 -0.43 -6.95 -7.23
C LEU A 32 -0.67 -8.34 -6.62
N ASN A 33 0.33 -8.90 -5.93
CA ASN A 33 0.30 -10.30 -5.47
C ASN A 33 -0.11 -11.27 -6.61
N TYR A 34 0.34 -10.96 -7.82
CA TYR A 34 0.02 -11.73 -9.02
C TYR A 34 1.21 -12.58 -9.44
N ASP A 35 0.95 -13.85 -9.70
CA ASP A 35 1.93 -14.84 -10.13
C ASP A 35 1.30 -15.73 -11.22
N LYS A 36 1.93 -15.77 -12.37
CA LYS A 36 1.59 -16.65 -13.47
C LYS A 36 2.71 -17.65 -13.66
N PRO A 37 2.48 -18.96 -13.51
CA PRO A 37 3.46 -19.98 -13.84
C PRO A 37 3.70 -20.05 -15.36
N ALA A 38 4.82 -20.64 -15.77
CA ALA A 38 5.05 -21.04 -17.15
C ALA A 38 4.00 -22.05 -17.62
N ASN A 39 3.82 -22.17 -18.93
CA ASN A 39 2.87 -23.07 -19.61
C ASN A 39 1.39 -22.73 -19.36
N LYS A 40 1.11 -21.47 -19.08
CA LYS A 40 -0.25 -20.93 -19.01
C LYS A 40 -0.45 -19.87 -20.09
N LYS A 41 -1.46 -20.07 -20.94
CA LYS A 41 -1.75 -19.17 -22.07
C LYS A 41 -1.87 -17.71 -21.62
N SER A 42 -1.05 -16.86 -22.21
CA SER A 42 -1.07 -15.44 -21.93
C SER A 42 -0.46 -14.63 -23.06
N ASN A 43 -0.92 -13.42 -23.21
CA ASN A 43 -0.51 -12.51 -24.26
C ASN A 43 -0.25 -11.11 -23.70
N LEU A 44 0.77 -10.44 -24.24
CA LEU A 44 1.07 -9.04 -23.96
C LEU A 44 1.14 -8.27 -25.28
N LYS A 45 0.22 -7.32 -25.44
CA LYS A 45 0.30 -6.30 -26.49
C LYS A 45 0.82 -5.01 -25.87
N ILE A 46 1.90 -4.47 -26.42
CA ILE A 46 2.49 -3.24 -25.93
C ILE A 46 2.97 -2.39 -27.10
N SER A 47 2.58 -1.11 -27.08
CA SER A 47 3.06 -0.14 -28.06
C SER A 47 3.48 1.16 -27.40
N GLY A 48 4.43 1.86 -28.00
CA GLY A 48 4.94 3.08 -27.41
C GLY A 48 6.08 3.69 -28.20
N ILE A 49 6.71 4.69 -27.56
CA ILE A 49 7.85 5.42 -28.09
C ILE A 49 8.92 5.50 -26.99
N PHE A 50 10.12 5.17 -27.37
CA PHE A 50 11.30 5.31 -26.52
C PHE A 50 12.24 6.37 -27.11
N ASP A 51 12.60 7.36 -26.34
CA ASP A 51 13.66 8.29 -26.65
C ASP A 51 14.74 8.28 -25.53
N LYS A 52 15.85 9.06 -25.71
CA LYS A 52 16.98 9.07 -24.77
C LYS A 52 16.58 9.37 -23.33
N ASN A 53 15.49 10.06 -23.10
CA ASN A 53 15.12 10.65 -21.80
C ASN A 53 13.79 10.14 -21.24
N LYS A 54 12.96 9.48 -22.04
CA LYS A 54 11.64 9.06 -21.62
C LYS A 54 11.13 7.85 -22.41
N LEU A 55 10.28 7.09 -21.76
CA LEU A 55 9.51 6.02 -22.36
C LEU A 55 8.03 6.37 -22.23
N VAL A 56 7.35 6.43 -23.36
CA VAL A 56 5.89 6.57 -23.44
C VAL A 56 5.31 5.23 -23.86
N VAL A 57 4.56 4.59 -23.00
CA VAL A 57 3.77 3.39 -23.32
C VAL A 57 2.37 3.86 -23.67
N ASN A 58 2.06 3.91 -24.96
CA ASN A 58 0.74 4.35 -25.43
C ASN A 58 -0.34 3.37 -24.99
N ASN A 59 -0.06 2.07 -25.14
CA ASN A 59 -0.97 1.01 -24.72
C ASN A 59 -0.17 -0.21 -24.25
N LEU A 60 -0.56 -0.76 -23.10
CA LEU A 60 -0.16 -2.08 -22.63
C LEU A 60 -1.41 -2.85 -22.27
N ASN A 61 -1.59 -4.00 -22.90
CA ASN A 61 -2.69 -4.92 -22.60
C ASN A 61 -2.11 -6.32 -22.36
N TYR A 62 -2.09 -6.73 -21.11
CA TYR A 62 -1.76 -8.08 -20.70
C TYR A 62 -3.03 -8.86 -20.42
N SER A 63 -3.13 -10.07 -20.95
CA SER A 63 -4.26 -10.97 -20.72
C SER A 63 -3.78 -12.40 -20.44
N GLU A 64 -4.40 -13.04 -19.44
CA GLU A 64 -4.20 -14.43 -19.06
C GLU A 64 -5.51 -14.97 -18.48
N SER A 65 -6.24 -15.80 -19.26
CA SER A 65 -7.56 -16.30 -18.86
C SER A 65 -8.51 -15.14 -18.49
N LYS A 66 -8.91 -15.04 -17.21
CA LYS A 66 -9.73 -13.96 -16.66
C LYS A 66 -8.91 -12.79 -16.09
N ASN A 67 -7.58 -12.91 -16.09
CA ASN A 67 -6.68 -11.84 -15.64
C ASN A 67 -6.45 -10.84 -16.76
N ASN A 68 -6.53 -9.56 -16.44
CA ASN A 68 -6.29 -8.48 -17.38
C ASN A 68 -5.63 -7.29 -16.70
N ILE A 69 -4.58 -6.75 -17.33
CA ILE A 69 -3.95 -5.49 -16.93
C ILE A 69 -3.88 -4.61 -18.16
N LEU A 70 -4.54 -3.45 -18.09
CA LEU A 70 -4.53 -2.45 -19.16
C LEU A 70 -3.90 -1.17 -18.62
N ILE A 71 -2.92 -0.65 -19.36
CA ILE A 71 -2.30 0.66 -19.06
C ILE A 71 -2.37 1.50 -20.32
N LYS A 72 -2.83 2.75 -20.20
CA LYS A 72 -2.89 3.70 -21.29
C LYS A 72 -2.06 4.94 -21.00
N ASN A 73 -1.31 5.35 -22.00
CA ASN A 73 -0.56 6.61 -22.04
C ASN A 73 0.33 6.80 -20.79
N LEU A 74 1.14 5.77 -20.46
CA LEU A 74 2.06 5.81 -19.34
C LEU A 74 3.37 6.51 -19.75
N HIS A 75 3.69 7.61 -19.12
CA HIS A 75 4.92 8.35 -19.33
C HIS A 75 5.92 8.08 -18.20
N LEU A 76 7.09 7.62 -18.55
CA LEU A 76 8.20 7.36 -17.63
C LEU A 76 9.39 8.24 -18.01
N ASN A 77 10.10 8.75 -16.99
CA ASN A 77 11.37 9.45 -17.19
C ASN A 77 12.54 8.46 -17.39
N ASN A 78 13.77 8.98 -17.54
CA ASN A 78 15.00 8.17 -17.71
C ASN A 78 15.39 7.31 -16.49
N LYS A 79 14.70 7.50 -15.34
CA LYS A 79 14.83 6.68 -14.14
C LYS A 79 13.67 5.70 -13.98
N TYR A 80 12.85 5.56 -15.01
CA TYR A 80 11.61 4.76 -15.02
C TYR A 80 10.62 5.14 -13.92
N GLN A 81 10.59 6.41 -13.54
CA GLN A 81 9.59 6.96 -12.61
C GLN A 81 8.41 7.48 -13.40
N VAL A 82 7.21 7.31 -12.86
CA VAL A 82 5.97 7.75 -13.48
C VAL A 82 5.88 9.28 -13.49
N ASN A 83 5.78 9.85 -14.69
CA ASN A 83 5.51 11.28 -14.92
C ASN A 83 4.02 11.53 -15.14
N ASN A 84 3.36 10.65 -15.86
CA ASN A 84 1.94 10.75 -16.16
C ASN A 84 1.36 9.38 -16.55
N PHE A 85 0.06 9.25 -16.51
CA PHE A 85 -0.72 8.17 -17.13
C PHE A 85 -2.17 8.63 -17.35
N ASP A 86 -2.90 7.97 -18.24
CA ASP A 86 -4.33 8.22 -18.41
C ASP A 86 -5.17 7.17 -17.67
N GLN A 87 -4.81 5.90 -17.78
CA GLN A 87 -5.56 4.81 -17.18
C GLN A 87 -4.67 3.64 -16.79
N ILE A 88 -4.94 3.07 -15.63
CA ILE A 88 -4.43 1.77 -15.18
C ILE A 88 -5.63 0.96 -14.68
N LEU A 89 -5.98 -0.11 -15.41
CA LEU A 89 -7.03 -1.04 -15.04
C LEU A 89 -6.40 -2.39 -14.70
N VAL A 90 -6.77 -2.94 -13.56
CA VAL A 90 -6.27 -4.22 -13.08
C VAL A 90 -7.45 -5.10 -12.70
N ASN A 91 -7.48 -6.30 -13.25
CA ASN A 91 -8.33 -7.38 -12.81
C ASN A 91 -7.50 -8.65 -12.72
N THR A 92 -7.19 -9.11 -11.51
CA THR A 92 -6.39 -10.30 -11.27
C THR A 92 -7.04 -11.23 -10.26
N LEU A 93 -6.90 -12.53 -10.53
CA LEU A 93 -7.42 -13.61 -9.69
C LEU A 93 -6.27 -14.49 -9.22
N LYS A 94 -6.46 -15.08 -8.05
CA LYS A 94 -5.65 -16.17 -7.52
C LYS A 94 -6.59 -17.28 -7.08
N ASP A 95 -6.35 -18.50 -7.55
CA ASP A 95 -7.20 -19.66 -7.25
C ASP A 95 -8.71 -19.40 -7.58
N ASN A 96 -8.98 -18.73 -8.71
CA ASN A 96 -10.30 -18.29 -9.15
C ASN A 96 -10.98 -17.22 -8.25
N ILE A 97 -10.29 -16.69 -7.26
CA ILE A 97 -10.80 -15.63 -6.39
C ILE A 97 -10.20 -14.30 -6.86
N ILE A 98 -11.05 -13.29 -7.04
CA ILE A 98 -10.59 -11.93 -7.38
C ILE A 98 -9.77 -11.39 -6.22
N ILE A 99 -8.51 -11.03 -6.51
CA ILE A 99 -7.60 -10.38 -5.55
C ILE A 99 -7.42 -8.89 -5.86
N ASN A 100 -7.47 -8.53 -7.15
CA ASN A 100 -7.46 -7.13 -7.55
C ASN A 100 -8.54 -6.90 -8.61
N ASN A 101 -9.32 -5.85 -8.42
CA ASN A 101 -10.27 -5.34 -9.39
C ASN A 101 -10.44 -3.85 -9.16
N PHE A 102 -9.60 -3.05 -9.81
CA PHE A 102 -9.64 -1.60 -9.70
C PHE A 102 -9.24 -0.89 -10.99
N ASN A 103 -9.60 0.36 -11.07
CA ASN A 103 -9.32 1.27 -12.16
C ASN A 103 -8.83 2.61 -11.61
N ALA A 104 -7.64 3.02 -12.00
CA ALA A 104 -7.10 4.34 -11.74
C ALA A 104 -7.13 5.14 -13.05
N LYS A 105 -7.80 6.29 -13.05
CA LYS A 105 -7.84 7.23 -14.17
C LYS A 105 -7.29 8.57 -13.74
N LYS A 106 -6.41 9.13 -14.54
CA LYS A 106 -5.92 10.49 -14.34
C LYS A 106 -6.46 11.40 -15.44
N ASN A 107 -7.08 12.47 -15.03
CA ASN A 107 -7.55 13.51 -15.91
C ASN A 107 -7.01 14.84 -15.39
N GLU A 108 -6.11 15.46 -16.14
CA GLU A 108 -5.36 16.64 -15.73
C GLU A 108 -4.69 16.43 -14.35
N ASN A 109 -5.10 17.19 -13.33
CA ASN A 109 -4.60 17.12 -11.97
C ASN A 109 -5.45 16.26 -11.02
N LYS A 110 -6.44 15.51 -11.54
CA LYS A 110 -7.31 14.64 -10.74
C LYS A 110 -7.04 13.18 -11.07
N ILE A 111 -6.84 12.38 -10.02
CA ILE A 111 -6.65 10.93 -10.10
C ILE A 111 -7.81 10.27 -9.38
N PHE A 112 -8.59 9.48 -10.10
CA PHE A 112 -9.72 8.72 -9.56
C PHE A 112 -9.33 7.25 -9.50
N VAL A 113 -9.34 6.68 -8.30
CA VAL A 113 -9.10 5.27 -8.07
C VAL A 113 -10.39 4.64 -7.56
N SER A 114 -10.98 3.75 -8.33
CA SER A 114 -12.22 3.06 -7.96
C SER A 114 -12.12 1.57 -8.24
N GLY A 115 -12.80 0.75 -7.43
CA GLY A 115 -12.77 -0.68 -7.64
C GLY A 115 -13.56 -1.47 -6.62
N ASN A 116 -13.62 -2.79 -6.86
CA ASN A 116 -14.25 -3.69 -5.93
C ASN A 116 -13.24 -4.26 -4.92
N LYS A 117 -11.96 -4.47 -5.33
CA LYS A 117 -10.98 -5.14 -4.48
C LYS A 117 -9.54 -4.73 -4.81
N PHE A 118 -8.71 -4.60 -3.78
CA PHE A 118 -7.28 -4.37 -3.91
C PHE A 118 -6.50 -5.08 -2.79
N GLU A 119 -5.56 -5.94 -3.17
CA GLU A 119 -4.61 -6.59 -2.26
C GLU A 119 -3.42 -5.65 -2.01
N ALA A 120 -3.46 -4.91 -0.92
CA ALA A 120 -2.51 -3.83 -0.60
C ALA A 120 -1.29 -4.28 0.23
N THR A 121 -1.25 -5.51 0.73
CA THR A 121 -0.21 -6.00 1.66
C THR A 121 1.20 -5.78 1.12
N TYR A 122 1.46 -6.20 -0.13
CA TYR A 122 2.78 -6.06 -0.75
C TYR A 122 3.13 -4.62 -1.08
N PHE A 123 2.15 -3.85 -1.51
CA PHE A 123 2.32 -2.42 -1.80
C PHE A 123 2.76 -1.66 -0.54
N LEU A 124 2.10 -1.88 0.60
CA LEU A 124 2.44 -1.24 1.88
C LEU A 124 3.81 -1.69 2.41
N LYS A 125 4.13 -2.99 2.33
CA LYS A 125 5.45 -3.51 2.73
C LYS A 125 6.59 -2.87 1.93
N LYS A 126 6.37 -2.59 0.66
CA LYS A 126 7.36 -1.94 -0.21
C LYS A 126 7.52 -0.45 0.09
N LEU A 127 6.42 0.24 0.39
CA LEU A 127 6.47 1.65 0.82
C LEU A 127 7.34 1.83 2.09
N ASN A 128 7.30 0.86 3.00
CA ASN A 128 8.10 0.90 4.24
C ASN A 128 9.57 0.53 4.03
N LYS A 129 9.91 -0.29 3.03
CA LYS A 129 11.28 -0.79 2.81
C LYS A 129 12.11 0.03 1.84
N ASP A 130 11.51 0.65 0.84
CA ASP A 130 12.21 1.27 -0.30
C ASP A 130 12.11 2.80 -0.30
N ASN A 131 12.77 3.46 0.66
CA ASN A 131 13.01 4.91 0.57
C ASN A 131 13.96 5.32 -0.60
N LYS A 132 14.54 4.35 -1.33
CA LYS A 132 15.57 4.63 -2.36
C LYS A 132 15.01 4.75 -3.79
N ARG A 133 13.92 4.09 -4.15
CA ARG A 133 13.32 4.18 -5.48
C ARG A 133 11.97 4.89 -5.41
N LYS A 134 11.93 6.11 -5.87
CA LYS A 134 10.68 6.86 -6.00
C LYS A 134 9.88 6.30 -7.16
N THR A 135 8.63 5.94 -6.92
CA THR A 135 7.70 5.47 -7.95
C THR A 135 7.29 6.60 -8.89
N PHE A 136 7.04 7.78 -8.35
CA PHE A 136 6.65 8.96 -9.09
C PHE A 136 7.82 9.93 -9.24
N SER A 137 7.88 10.60 -10.38
CA SER A 137 8.85 11.66 -10.63
C SER A 137 8.48 12.95 -9.85
N LYS A 138 9.37 13.91 -9.83
CA LYS A 138 9.07 15.21 -9.22
C LYS A 138 7.99 16.00 -9.98
N GLU A 139 7.84 15.76 -11.27
CA GLU A 139 6.83 16.38 -12.11
C GLU A 139 5.42 15.83 -11.84
N PHE A 140 5.33 14.65 -11.21
CA PHE A 140 4.04 14.02 -10.92
C PHE A 140 3.35 14.70 -9.74
N SER A 141 2.21 15.34 -10.01
CA SER A 141 1.36 15.96 -9.00
C SER A 141 -0.10 15.74 -9.34
N GLY A 142 -0.97 15.76 -8.33
CA GLY A 142 -2.41 15.64 -8.53
C GLY A 142 -3.19 15.38 -7.25
N ASN A 143 -4.49 15.64 -7.30
CA ASN A 143 -5.43 15.30 -6.25
C ASN A 143 -5.99 13.90 -6.51
N ILE A 144 -6.06 13.07 -5.47
CA ILE A 144 -6.52 11.69 -5.57
C ILE A 144 -7.86 11.53 -4.85
N ASP A 145 -8.79 10.88 -5.51
CA ASP A 145 -10.05 10.39 -4.94
C ASP A 145 -10.05 8.86 -4.99
N PHE A 146 -10.10 8.21 -3.82
CA PHE A 146 -10.12 6.76 -3.67
C PHE A 146 -11.50 6.27 -3.27
N LYS A 147 -12.00 5.25 -3.96
CA LYS A 147 -13.22 4.51 -3.61
C LYS A 147 -13.07 3.04 -3.97
N VAL A 148 -12.68 2.22 -3.01
CA VAL A 148 -12.52 0.77 -3.19
C VAL A 148 -13.37 0.03 -2.18
N LYS A 149 -14.22 -0.91 -2.62
CA LYS A 149 -15.15 -1.60 -1.73
C LYS A 149 -14.45 -2.46 -0.69
N GLU A 150 -13.37 -3.13 -1.06
CA GLU A 150 -12.58 -3.98 -0.17
C GLU A 150 -11.09 -3.80 -0.44
N ILE A 151 -10.33 -3.49 0.62
CA ILE A 151 -8.86 -3.54 0.61
C ILE A 151 -8.40 -4.63 1.56
N ILE A 152 -7.47 -5.47 1.10
CA ILE A 152 -6.87 -6.52 1.93
C ILE A 152 -5.48 -6.06 2.37
N ILE A 153 -5.22 -6.12 3.69
CA ILE A 153 -3.93 -5.83 4.32
C ILE A 153 -3.62 -6.93 5.31
N ASN A 154 -2.52 -7.67 5.13
CA ASN A 154 -2.11 -8.75 6.03
C ASN A 154 -3.24 -9.77 6.32
N LYS A 155 -4.03 -10.13 5.30
CA LYS A 155 -5.19 -11.04 5.36
C LYS A 155 -6.43 -10.45 6.07
N GLU A 156 -6.38 -9.24 6.58
CA GLU A 156 -7.55 -8.52 7.10
C GLU A 156 -8.22 -7.76 5.98
N SER A 157 -9.56 -7.82 5.91
CA SER A 157 -10.36 -7.05 4.96
C SER A 157 -10.81 -5.73 5.58
N LEU A 158 -10.60 -4.66 4.83
CA LEU A 158 -11.10 -3.32 5.10
C LEU A 158 -12.15 -2.99 4.04
N PHE A 159 -13.35 -2.69 4.48
CA PHE A 159 -14.49 -2.42 3.62
C PHE A 159 -14.73 -0.92 3.46
N ASN A 160 -15.35 -0.53 2.34
CA ASN A 160 -15.75 0.84 2.04
C ASN A 160 -14.59 1.86 2.17
N PHE A 161 -13.40 1.44 1.74
CA PHE A 161 -12.24 2.33 1.77
C PHE A 161 -12.48 3.53 0.84
N SER A 162 -12.46 4.70 1.44
CA SER A 162 -12.62 5.96 0.72
C SER A 162 -11.66 7.01 1.27
N GLY A 163 -11.20 7.91 0.41
CA GLY A 163 -10.30 8.95 0.87
C GLY A 163 -9.97 9.96 -0.22
N LEU A 164 -9.48 11.09 0.25
CA LEU A 164 -8.96 12.19 -0.58
C LEU A 164 -7.48 12.38 -0.27
N GLY A 165 -6.68 12.48 -1.31
CA GLY A 165 -5.24 12.69 -1.19
C GLY A 165 -4.72 13.76 -2.12
N GLN A 166 -3.49 14.18 -1.89
CA GLN A 166 -2.75 15.07 -2.77
C GLN A 166 -1.32 14.56 -2.91
N ILE A 167 -0.88 14.34 -4.15
CA ILE A 167 0.53 14.14 -4.48
C ILE A 167 1.09 15.47 -4.95
N GLN A 168 2.24 15.83 -4.42
CA GLN A 168 3.02 17.01 -4.82
C GLN A 168 4.47 16.60 -4.97
N GLU A 169 5.07 16.92 -6.10
CA GLU A 169 6.47 16.56 -6.43
C GLU A 169 6.76 15.06 -6.24
N GLY A 170 5.84 14.20 -6.69
CA GLY A 170 5.96 12.75 -6.59
C GLY A 170 5.84 12.18 -5.17
N LYS A 171 5.41 12.97 -4.18
CA LYS A 171 5.26 12.55 -2.79
C LYS A 171 3.84 12.80 -2.30
N LEU A 172 3.34 11.89 -1.48
CA LEU A 172 2.07 12.10 -0.78
C LEU A 172 2.21 13.28 0.17
N HIS A 173 1.46 14.35 -0.12
CA HIS A 173 1.49 15.61 0.62
C HIS A 173 0.39 15.67 1.68
N LYS A 174 -0.83 15.28 1.31
CA LYS A 174 -2.02 15.26 2.18
C LYS A 174 -2.80 13.98 1.92
N LEU A 175 -3.43 13.44 2.96
CA LEU A 175 -4.34 12.30 2.88
C LEU A 175 -5.41 12.41 3.96
N THR A 176 -6.63 12.06 3.65
CA THR A 176 -7.68 11.70 4.60
C THR A 176 -8.36 10.46 4.04
N ALA A 177 -8.38 9.38 4.80
CA ALA A 177 -8.96 8.11 4.35
C ALA A 177 -9.66 7.40 5.51
N LYS A 178 -10.76 6.72 5.19
CA LYS A 178 -11.58 5.95 6.12
C LYS A 178 -11.90 4.59 5.53
N ALA A 179 -12.05 3.61 6.41
CA ALA A 179 -12.53 2.27 6.06
C ALA A 179 -13.22 1.64 7.28
N ASN A 180 -13.90 0.51 7.06
CA ASN A 180 -14.53 -0.27 8.11
C ASN A 180 -13.92 -1.66 8.16
N PHE A 181 -13.67 -2.22 9.34
CA PHE A 181 -13.38 -3.65 9.50
C PHE A 181 -14.66 -4.48 9.52
N SER A 182 -15.70 -3.92 10.16
CA SER A 182 -17.06 -4.43 10.29
C SER A 182 -18.00 -3.25 10.45
N ASP A 183 -19.29 -3.49 10.69
CA ASP A 183 -20.31 -2.44 10.72
C ASP A 183 -20.03 -1.32 11.73
N ASN A 184 -19.39 -1.64 12.85
CA ASN A 184 -19.13 -0.70 13.95
C ASN A 184 -17.64 -0.43 14.23
N GLU A 185 -16.73 -1.08 13.52
CA GLU A 185 -15.28 -0.92 13.71
C GLU A 185 -14.67 -0.17 12.56
N ILE A 186 -13.93 0.90 12.86
CA ILE A 186 -13.42 1.82 11.85
C ILE A 186 -11.89 1.90 11.83
N LEU A 187 -11.38 2.31 10.67
CA LEU A 187 -10.05 2.82 10.45
C LEU A 187 -10.15 4.25 9.94
N ASP A 188 -9.43 5.18 10.56
CA ASP A 188 -9.28 6.57 10.12
C ASP A 188 -7.80 6.90 9.99
N ILE A 189 -7.39 7.44 8.85
CA ILE A 189 -6.00 7.80 8.56
C ILE A 189 -5.97 9.21 8.01
N SER A 190 -5.11 10.07 8.58
CA SER A 190 -4.86 11.37 7.98
C SER A 190 -3.37 11.73 7.97
N ILE A 191 -2.95 12.40 6.89
CA ILE A 191 -1.68 13.07 6.74
C ILE A 191 -1.96 14.53 6.46
N THR A 192 -1.49 15.40 7.33
CA THR A 192 -1.70 16.85 7.23
C THR A 192 -0.36 17.58 7.22
N PRO A 193 -0.09 18.46 6.25
CA PRO A 193 1.10 19.31 6.28
C PRO A 193 0.99 20.30 7.46
N VAL A 194 2.06 20.39 8.25
CA VAL A 194 2.18 21.32 9.38
C VAL A 194 3.03 22.53 8.97
N SER A 195 4.05 22.30 8.14
CA SER A 195 4.87 23.31 7.52
C SER A 195 5.46 22.75 6.21
N LEU A 196 6.28 23.56 5.50
CA LEU A 196 6.91 23.17 4.22
C LEU A 196 7.55 21.78 4.24
N ASN A 197 8.19 21.39 5.35
CA ASN A 197 8.91 20.10 5.45
C ASN A 197 8.37 19.17 6.53
N LYS A 198 7.35 19.58 7.30
CA LYS A 198 6.81 18.78 8.41
C LYS A 198 5.38 18.38 8.13
N LYS A 199 5.05 17.13 8.45
CA LYS A 199 3.70 16.57 8.34
C LYS A 199 3.31 15.92 9.66
N LYS A 200 2.00 15.89 9.92
CA LYS A 200 1.39 15.12 10.99
C LYS A 200 0.67 13.93 10.38
N LEU A 201 1.03 12.73 10.81
CA LEU A 201 0.28 11.50 10.56
C LEU A 201 -0.57 11.22 11.78
N PHE A 202 -1.83 10.90 11.57
CA PHE A 202 -2.75 10.38 12.56
C PHE A 202 -3.38 9.10 12.04
N ILE A 203 -3.44 8.07 12.88
CA ILE A 203 -4.12 6.80 12.62
C ILE A 203 -4.96 6.47 13.85
N PHE A 204 -6.24 6.24 13.64
CA PHE A 204 -7.12 5.60 14.59
C PHE A 204 -7.62 4.28 14.02
N SER A 205 -7.62 3.24 14.82
CA SER A 205 -8.11 1.92 14.43
C SER A 205 -8.78 1.21 15.60
N ASP A 206 -9.99 0.72 15.39
CA ASP A 206 -10.64 -0.16 16.35
C ASP A 206 -9.99 -1.56 16.43
N ARG A 207 -9.05 -1.88 15.52
CA ARG A 207 -8.24 -3.11 15.52
C ARG A 207 -6.75 -2.79 15.54
N ALA A 208 -6.17 -2.72 16.74
CA ALA A 208 -4.75 -2.44 16.91
C ALA A 208 -3.84 -3.51 16.26
N LYS A 209 -4.28 -4.76 16.22
CA LYS A 209 -3.52 -5.90 15.70
C LYS A 209 -3.03 -5.66 14.26
N LEU A 210 -3.82 -5.03 13.39
CA LEU A 210 -3.43 -4.75 12.01
C LEU A 210 -2.07 -4.04 11.88
N PHE A 211 -1.76 -3.15 12.82
CA PHE A 211 -0.54 -2.33 12.82
C PHE A 211 0.59 -2.94 13.63
N LEU A 212 0.31 -3.97 14.44
CA LEU A 212 1.24 -4.56 15.40
C LEU A 212 1.77 -5.95 14.99
N GLU A 213 1.21 -6.58 13.95
CA GLU A 213 1.58 -7.96 13.54
C GLU A 213 3.05 -8.11 13.16
N ASP A 214 3.67 -7.08 12.58
CA ASP A 214 5.09 -7.12 12.19
C ASP A 214 6.05 -6.97 13.38
N TYR A 215 5.56 -6.60 14.57
CA TYR A 215 6.37 -6.41 15.78
C TYR A 215 6.45 -7.72 16.58
N LYS A 216 7.53 -8.48 16.35
CA LYS A 216 7.77 -9.81 16.95
C LYS A 216 7.82 -9.84 18.49
N PHE A 217 7.98 -8.69 19.15
CA PHE A 217 8.03 -8.62 20.60
C PHE A 217 6.65 -8.67 21.28
N ILE A 218 5.56 -8.51 20.52
CA ILE A 218 4.19 -8.56 21.02
C ILE A 218 3.52 -9.85 20.54
N LYS A 219 3.99 -11.00 21.06
CA LYS A 219 3.37 -12.29 20.74
C LYS A 219 2.08 -12.47 21.55
N GLY A 220 1.02 -12.91 20.86
CA GLY A 220 -0.26 -13.22 21.51
C GLY A 220 -1.09 -11.97 21.85
N PHE A 221 -0.88 -10.89 21.13
CA PHE A 221 -1.71 -9.68 21.21
C PHE A 221 -3.11 -9.96 20.63
N SER A 222 -4.15 -9.52 21.36
CA SER A 222 -5.54 -9.68 20.91
C SER A 222 -6.41 -8.52 21.39
N GLY A 223 -7.40 -8.15 20.57
CA GLY A 223 -8.26 -7.00 20.81
C GLY A 223 -7.53 -5.67 20.62
N GLY A 224 -8.03 -4.65 21.30
CA GLY A 224 -7.42 -3.33 21.41
C GLY A 224 -7.71 -2.37 20.26
N LYS A 225 -7.88 -1.11 20.66
CA LYS A 225 -7.93 0.05 19.75
C LYS A 225 -6.58 0.73 19.73
N LEU A 226 -6.22 1.31 18.59
CA LEU A 226 -4.95 2.00 18.40
C LEU A 226 -5.18 3.45 18.03
N GLU A 227 -4.44 4.34 18.67
CA GLU A 227 -4.27 5.72 18.27
C GLU A 227 -2.77 6.00 18.08
N TYR A 228 -2.40 6.44 16.90
CA TYR A 228 -1.03 6.78 16.56
C TYR A 228 -0.95 8.19 16.00
N THR A 229 -0.08 9.00 16.58
CA THR A 229 0.22 10.34 16.10
C THR A 229 1.72 10.47 15.87
N SER A 230 2.11 11.02 14.74
CA SER A 230 3.52 11.28 14.44
C SER A 230 3.69 12.63 13.74
N ASN A 231 4.55 13.48 14.29
CA ASN A 231 5.05 14.67 13.60
C ASN A 231 6.40 14.31 13.00
N TYR A 232 6.51 14.33 11.69
CA TYR A 232 7.69 13.84 10.99
C TYR A 232 8.13 14.76 9.85
N ASP A 233 9.41 14.70 9.54
CA ASP A 233 10.02 15.26 8.35
C ASP A 233 10.86 14.20 7.62
N ASN A 234 11.73 14.62 6.71
CA ASN A 234 12.58 13.68 5.94
C ASN A 234 13.67 13.00 6.78
N LYS A 235 13.93 13.43 8.01
CA LYS A 235 15.08 12.98 8.83
C LYS A 235 14.66 12.39 10.17
N ALA A 236 13.60 12.90 10.78
CA ALA A 236 13.20 12.55 12.13
C ALA A 236 11.68 12.53 12.30
N SER A 237 11.22 11.81 13.32
CA SER A 237 9.83 11.88 13.77
C SER A 237 9.76 11.94 15.30
N LYS A 238 8.70 12.59 15.80
CA LYS A 238 8.26 12.53 17.17
C LYS A 238 6.87 11.92 17.19
N SER A 239 6.72 10.77 17.84
CA SER A 239 5.55 9.93 17.78
C SER A 239 5.00 9.60 19.14
N ASN A 240 3.69 9.42 19.21
CA ASN A 240 2.97 8.86 20.34
C ASN A 240 2.12 7.69 19.83
N LEU A 241 2.18 6.56 20.51
CA LEU A 241 1.37 5.37 20.29
C LEU A 241 0.58 5.06 21.54
N LYS A 242 -0.73 5.02 21.40
CA LYS A 242 -1.66 4.56 22.45
C LYS A 242 -2.41 3.34 21.99
N ILE A 243 -2.58 2.38 22.91
CA ILE A 243 -3.39 1.18 22.66
C ILE A 243 -4.29 1.02 23.87
N TYR A 244 -5.57 0.79 23.63
CA TYR A 244 -6.60 0.67 24.66
C TYR A 244 -7.23 -0.73 24.62
N ASP A 245 -7.65 -1.24 25.78
CA ASP A 245 -8.48 -2.45 25.98
C ASP A 245 -7.95 -3.70 25.24
N PHE A 246 -6.72 -4.10 25.49
CA PHE A 246 -6.07 -5.22 24.82
C PHE A 246 -5.61 -6.31 25.78
N LYS A 247 -5.35 -7.50 25.24
CA LYS A 247 -4.76 -8.65 25.97
C LYS A 247 -3.44 -9.07 25.34
N VAL A 248 -2.50 -9.54 26.16
CA VAL A 248 -1.22 -10.11 25.71
C VAL A 248 -0.97 -11.46 26.39
N LYS A 249 -0.78 -12.51 25.61
CA LYS A 249 -0.56 -13.87 26.17
C LYS A 249 0.86 -14.08 26.69
N ASN A 250 1.86 -13.54 26.02
CA ASN A 250 3.28 -13.75 26.33
C ASN A 250 3.89 -12.47 26.89
N VAL A 251 3.59 -12.16 28.13
CA VAL A 251 4.16 -11.01 28.82
C VAL A 251 5.42 -11.37 29.60
N PRO A 252 6.38 -10.45 29.73
CA PRO A 252 7.54 -10.62 30.61
C PRO A 252 7.13 -10.98 32.04
N ILE A 253 7.99 -11.73 32.74
CA ILE A 253 7.75 -12.23 34.09
C ILE A 253 7.34 -11.13 35.06
N LEU A 254 7.94 -9.95 34.98
CA LEU A 254 7.60 -8.80 35.83
C LEU A 254 6.15 -8.36 35.71
N ALA A 255 5.62 -8.33 34.47
CA ALA A 255 4.21 -7.99 34.25
C ALA A 255 3.28 -9.07 34.80
N LYS A 256 3.66 -10.37 34.74
CA LYS A 256 2.93 -11.47 35.38
C LYS A 256 2.89 -11.31 36.89
N ILE A 257 4.00 -10.91 37.52
CA ILE A 257 4.03 -10.68 38.98
C ILE A 257 3.09 -9.55 39.38
N LEU A 258 3.08 -8.44 38.63
CA LEU A 258 2.19 -7.31 38.88
C LEU A 258 0.70 -7.68 38.75
N THR A 259 0.37 -8.58 37.83
CA THR A 259 -1.03 -9.04 37.66
C THR A 259 -1.50 -9.95 38.80
N LEU A 260 -0.59 -10.64 39.52
CA LEU A 260 -0.94 -11.42 40.71
C LEU A 260 -1.40 -10.53 41.88
N ALA A 261 -1.16 -9.23 41.83
CA ALA A 261 -1.65 -8.30 42.82
C ALA A 261 -3.15 -7.94 42.66
N SER A 262 -3.81 -8.44 41.61
CA SER A 262 -5.24 -8.25 41.36
C SER A 262 -5.98 -9.58 41.15
N LEU A 263 -7.20 -9.72 41.70
CA LEU A 263 -8.05 -10.89 41.51
C LEU A 263 -8.34 -11.13 39.99
N GLN A 264 -8.53 -10.08 39.23
CA GLN A 264 -8.77 -10.17 37.79
C GLN A 264 -7.53 -10.68 37.05
N GLY A 265 -6.32 -10.20 37.41
CA GLY A 265 -5.07 -10.67 36.83
C GLY A 265 -4.80 -12.15 37.10
N VAL A 266 -5.13 -12.63 38.30
CA VAL A 266 -5.06 -14.07 38.65
C VAL A 266 -6.03 -14.88 37.81
N ALA A 267 -7.27 -14.43 37.65
CA ALA A 267 -8.26 -15.10 36.80
C ALA A 267 -7.80 -15.17 35.33
N ASP A 268 -7.30 -14.09 34.77
CA ASP A 268 -6.79 -14.02 33.39
C ASP A 268 -5.59 -14.97 33.16
N LEU A 269 -4.71 -15.14 34.16
CA LEU A 269 -3.61 -16.12 34.11
C LEU A 269 -4.10 -17.57 34.15
N LEU A 270 -5.08 -17.87 34.98
CA LEU A 270 -5.63 -19.22 35.12
C LEU A 270 -6.40 -19.69 33.90
N THR A 271 -7.12 -18.77 33.23
CA THR A 271 -7.85 -19.08 31.99
C THR A 271 -6.95 -19.21 30.77
N GLY A 272 -5.69 -18.76 30.85
CA GLY A 272 -4.76 -18.74 29.69
C GLY A 272 -5.14 -17.76 28.58
N GLU A 273 -6.12 -16.88 28.81
CA GLU A 273 -6.58 -15.90 27.83
C GLU A 273 -5.61 -14.75 27.60
N GLY A 274 -4.62 -14.60 28.48
CA GLY A 274 -3.65 -13.49 28.49
C GLY A 274 -4.03 -12.39 29.47
N ILE A 275 -3.06 -11.53 29.76
CA ILE A 275 -3.20 -10.43 30.72
C ILE A 275 -3.87 -9.25 30.02
N ARG A 276 -4.87 -8.67 30.67
CA ARG A 276 -5.57 -7.47 30.20
C ARG A 276 -4.81 -6.20 30.56
N PHE A 277 -4.81 -5.27 29.62
CA PHE A 277 -4.29 -3.92 29.80
C PHE A 277 -5.36 -2.94 29.35
N ASN A 278 -5.64 -1.95 30.18
CA ASN A 278 -6.60 -0.89 29.86
C ASN A 278 -5.99 0.10 28.88
N GLU A 279 -4.71 0.45 29.10
CA GLU A 279 -4.01 1.43 28.27
C GLU A 279 -2.51 1.11 28.22
N PHE A 280 -1.92 1.35 27.06
CA PHE A 280 -0.50 1.48 26.83
C PHE A 280 -0.25 2.82 26.14
N ASP A 281 0.64 3.64 26.69
CA ASP A 281 1.04 4.92 26.11
C ASP A 281 2.57 4.96 25.98
N MET A 282 3.05 5.24 24.77
CA MET A 282 4.47 5.30 24.47
C MET A 282 4.80 6.51 23.59
N ASN A 283 5.71 7.36 24.10
CA ASN A 283 6.32 8.43 23.32
C ASN A 283 7.71 7.99 22.85
N PHE A 284 8.00 8.21 21.59
CA PHE A 284 9.30 7.85 21.02
C PHE A 284 9.70 8.79 19.87
N ASN A 285 10.99 8.88 19.65
CA ASN A 285 11.56 9.64 18.54
C ASN A 285 12.27 8.67 17.60
N THR A 286 12.29 8.99 16.30
CA THR A 286 13.13 8.29 15.34
C THR A 286 14.04 9.27 14.64
N VAL A 287 15.31 8.91 14.47
CA VAL A 287 16.29 9.65 13.69
C VAL A 287 16.96 8.67 12.73
N GLY A 288 16.62 8.74 11.43
CA GLY A 288 17.02 7.73 10.47
C GLY A 288 16.45 6.35 10.85
N PRO A 289 17.28 5.29 10.94
CA PRO A 289 16.81 3.94 11.29
C PRO A 289 16.76 3.67 12.81
N LYS A 290 17.11 4.64 13.67
CA LYS A 290 17.15 4.49 15.12
C LYS A 290 15.83 4.96 15.76
N ILE A 291 15.36 4.20 16.76
CA ILE A 291 14.24 4.55 17.63
C ILE A 291 14.84 4.88 19.00
N GLU A 292 14.48 6.02 19.56
CA GLU A 292 14.89 6.52 20.88
C GLU A 292 13.67 6.80 21.74
#